data_8960e32a9a658332df1a340ea335ed65
#
_entry.id   8960e32a9a658332df1a340ea335ed65
#
_cell.length_a   1.000
_cell.length_b   1.000
_cell.length_c   1.000
_cell.angle_alpha   90.00
_cell.angle_beta   90.00
_cell.angle_gamma   90.00
#
_symmetry.space_group_name_H-M   'P 1'
#
loop_
_entity.id
_entity.type
_entity.pdbx_description
1 polymer ?
#
loop_
_entity_poly.entity_id
_entity_poly.type
_entity_poly.pdbx_seq_one_letter_code
_entity_poly.pdbx_strand_id
1 'polypeptide(L)'
;NTENSATKLIRESLGRPDLDQNTICPTLLHEMYRSATPCYGTPDLSFARRVLALNSQSPDELNTPFYGVIVETRKHRALEQVVSTVVNTLGIPIQLFHGNTNKEFIMQSGIATHVNSGAVALTPMNTEKLNARYYNSLLLSADFWQAVRGRNKVLIFQTDSICCSNSPYTLADFSQFDYIGSSWKRKRPSGLNIDGGCGGFSLRAWQETVRCLSHYSPTYWPGGEDGYFAFHMQLMGGRVASNEEASRFSSQCSFKARSLGAHRVTEMSRHDRNA
;
A
#
# COMPACT_ATOMS: atom_id res chain seq x y z
N ASN A 1 -21.81 14.11 -12.60
CA ASN A 1 -21.72 12.84 -11.86
C ASN A 1 -21.10 11.80 -12.77
N THR A 2 -19.78 11.68 -12.73
CA THR A 2 -19.07 10.56 -13.36
C THR A 2 -19.32 9.33 -12.48
N GLU A 3 -20.00 8.34 -13.04
CA GLU A 3 -20.22 7.06 -12.37
C GLU A 3 -18.86 6.46 -11.96
N ASN A 4 -18.77 6.01 -10.73
CA ASN A 4 -17.58 5.33 -10.21
C ASN A 4 -17.33 4.05 -11.03
N SER A 5 -16.10 3.89 -11.55
CA SER A 5 -15.73 2.76 -12.42
C SER A 5 -15.94 1.39 -11.78
N ALA A 6 -15.76 1.29 -10.47
CA ALA A 6 -15.99 0.05 -9.71
C ALA A 6 -17.48 -0.32 -9.66
N THR A 7 -18.36 0.67 -9.40
CA THR A 7 -19.81 0.46 -9.40
C THR A 7 -20.32 0.02 -10.76
N LYS A 8 -19.82 0.64 -11.84
CA LYS A 8 -20.17 0.25 -13.21
C LYS A 8 -19.79 -1.21 -13.51
N LEU A 9 -18.58 -1.61 -13.13
CA LEU A 9 -18.08 -2.99 -13.31
C LEU A 9 -18.95 -4.01 -12.57
N ILE A 10 -19.36 -3.71 -11.34
CA ILE A 10 -20.22 -4.62 -10.55
C ILE A 10 -21.59 -4.75 -11.20
N ARG A 11 -22.19 -3.65 -11.65
CA ARG A 11 -23.47 -3.67 -12.39
C ARG A 11 -23.37 -4.52 -13.64
N GLU A 12 -22.31 -4.35 -14.43
CA GLU A 12 -22.07 -5.11 -15.64
C GLU A 12 -21.87 -6.61 -15.33
N SER A 13 -21.06 -6.94 -14.31
CA SER A 13 -20.77 -8.32 -13.92
C SER A 13 -21.98 -9.06 -13.37
N LEU A 14 -22.89 -8.35 -12.72
CA LEU A 14 -24.12 -8.93 -12.14
C LEU A 14 -25.32 -8.88 -13.10
N GLY A 15 -25.19 -8.24 -14.27
CA GLY A 15 -26.33 -8.01 -15.15
C GLY A 15 -27.44 -7.14 -14.53
N ARG A 16 -27.08 -6.31 -13.55
CA ARG A 16 -27.99 -5.48 -12.73
C ARG A 16 -27.65 -3.99 -12.90
N PRO A 17 -28.12 -3.34 -13.98
CA PRO A 17 -27.83 -1.92 -14.23
C PRO A 17 -28.47 -0.95 -13.22
N ASP A 18 -29.42 -1.45 -12.46
CA ASP A 18 -30.20 -0.72 -11.44
C ASP A 18 -29.48 -0.60 -10.08
N LEU A 19 -28.40 -1.39 -9.83
CA LEU A 19 -27.69 -1.33 -8.57
C LEU A 19 -26.90 -0.02 -8.46
N ASP A 20 -27.13 0.71 -7.39
CA ASP A 20 -26.32 1.86 -7.01
C ASP A 20 -25.20 1.45 -6.00
N GLN A 21 -24.34 2.41 -5.69
CA GLN A 21 -23.21 2.19 -4.79
C GLN A 21 -23.64 1.80 -3.36
N ASN A 22 -24.83 2.27 -2.93
CA ASN A 22 -25.34 2.02 -1.58
C ASN A 22 -26.03 0.67 -1.47
N THR A 23 -26.47 0.09 -2.59
CA THR A 23 -27.15 -1.23 -2.64
C THR A 23 -26.20 -2.40 -2.83
N ILE A 24 -24.92 -2.17 -3.11
CA ILE A 24 -23.93 -3.24 -3.25
C ILE A 24 -23.61 -3.80 -1.87
N CYS A 25 -24.21 -4.94 -1.58
CA CYS A 25 -24.03 -5.64 -0.33
C CYS A 25 -22.65 -6.32 -0.27
N PRO A 26 -21.91 -6.23 0.86
CA PRO A 26 -20.65 -6.96 1.05
C PRO A 26 -20.77 -8.46 0.82
N THR A 27 -21.90 -9.07 1.15
CA THR A 27 -22.16 -10.49 0.91
C THR A 27 -22.17 -10.83 -0.59
N LEU A 28 -22.74 -9.95 -1.41
CA LEU A 28 -22.79 -10.15 -2.86
C LEU A 28 -21.39 -10.10 -3.48
N LEU A 29 -20.57 -9.13 -3.05
CA LEU A 29 -19.16 -9.06 -3.46
C LEU A 29 -18.38 -10.31 -3.04
N HIS A 30 -18.65 -10.81 -1.84
CA HIS A 30 -18.03 -12.01 -1.32
C HIS A 30 -18.31 -13.24 -2.21
N GLU A 31 -19.58 -13.43 -2.64
CA GLU A 31 -19.94 -14.49 -3.56
C GLU A 31 -19.29 -14.35 -4.94
N MET A 32 -19.14 -13.11 -5.44
CA MET A 32 -18.43 -12.86 -6.70
C MET A 32 -16.95 -13.26 -6.60
N TYR A 33 -16.29 -12.97 -5.47
CA TYR A 33 -14.86 -13.28 -5.30
C TYR A 33 -14.59 -14.77 -5.06
N ARG A 34 -15.53 -15.51 -4.49
CA ARG A 34 -15.39 -16.97 -4.22
C ARG A 34 -15.10 -17.79 -5.47
N SER A 35 -15.61 -17.38 -6.62
CA SER A 35 -15.40 -18.07 -7.89
C SER A 35 -14.05 -17.77 -8.55
N ALA A 36 -13.35 -16.73 -8.10
CA ALA A 36 -12.09 -16.32 -8.69
C ALA A 36 -10.90 -17.07 -8.08
N THR A 37 -9.91 -17.40 -8.90
CA THR A 37 -8.64 -17.99 -8.43
C THR A 37 -7.75 -16.88 -7.86
N PRO A 38 -7.34 -16.94 -6.56
CA PRO A 38 -6.50 -15.92 -5.98
C PRO A 38 -5.10 -15.89 -6.60
N CYS A 39 -4.65 -14.72 -7.08
CA CYS A 39 -3.32 -14.54 -7.68
C CYS A 39 -2.16 -14.85 -6.74
N TYR A 40 -2.33 -14.61 -5.44
CA TYR A 40 -1.32 -14.80 -4.40
C TYR A 40 -1.70 -15.87 -3.37
N GLY A 41 -2.75 -16.67 -3.63
CA GLY A 41 -3.38 -17.56 -2.67
C GLY A 41 -4.31 -16.82 -1.72
N THR A 42 -5.18 -17.57 -1.04
CA THR A 42 -6.13 -17.02 -0.06
C THR A 42 -5.37 -16.30 1.06
N PRO A 43 -5.70 -15.05 1.40
CA PRO A 43 -5.03 -14.32 2.46
C PRO A 43 -5.27 -14.99 3.82
N ASP A 44 -4.22 -15.03 4.63
CA ASP A 44 -4.27 -15.50 6.01
C ASP A 44 -4.43 -14.30 6.95
N LEU A 45 -5.67 -13.92 7.23
CA LEU A 45 -6.00 -12.72 8.00
C LEU A 45 -5.55 -12.77 9.47
N SER A 46 -5.22 -13.98 9.98
CA SER A 46 -4.67 -14.13 11.32
C SER A 46 -3.15 -13.97 11.37
N PHE A 47 -2.49 -13.88 10.21
CA PHE A 47 -1.03 -13.82 10.11
C PHE A 47 -0.44 -12.64 10.88
N ALA A 48 -0.99 -11.43 10.71
CA ALA A 48 -0.51 -10.24 11.41
C ALA A 48 -0.53 -10.42 12.93
N ARG A 49 -1.61 -10.96 13.48
CA ARG A 49 -1.74 -11.23 14.93
C ARG A 49 -0.70 -12.22 15.45
N ARG A 50 -0.32 -13.21 14.63
CA ARG A 50 0.69 -14.20 15.01
C ARG A 50 2.12 -13.65 14.98
N VAL A 51 2.43 -12.74 14.07
CA VAL A 51 3.81 -12.24 13.89
C VAL A 51 4.06 -10.91 14.59
N LEU A 52 3.04 -10.09 14.79
CA LEU A 52 3.13 -8.86 15.56
C LEU A 52 2.87 -9.20 17.04
N ALA A 53 3.82 -8.88 17.91
CA ALA A 53 3.57 -8.88 19.33
C ALA A 53 2.64 -7.68 19.62
N LEU A 54 1.35 -7.89 19.47
CA LEU A 54 0.32 -6.92 19.85
C LEU A 54 0.29 -6.91 21.39
N ASN A 55 1.18 -6.13 21.98
CA ASN A 55 1.05 -5.78 23.38
C ASN A 55 -0.29 -5.06 23.57
N SER A 56 -0.94 -5.28 24.70
CA SER A 56 -2.22 -4.67 25.08
C SER A 56 -2.22 -3.13 25.12
N GLN A 57 -1.09 -2.51 24.88
CA GLN A 57 -0.94 -1.08 24.66
C GLN A 57 -0.84 -0.81 23.17
N SER A 58 -1.79 -0.04 22.65
CA SER A 58 -1.66 0.55 21.31
C SER A 58 -0.30 1.27 21.23
N PRO A 59 0.42 1.16 20.10
CA PRO A 59 1.65 1.93 19.94
C PRO A 59 1.33 3.41 20.13
N ASP A 60 2.29 4.18 20.70
CA ASP A 60 2.14 5.63 20.82
C ASP A 60 1.74 6.21 19.45
N GLU A 61 0.52 6.73 19.39
CA GLU A 61 -0.03 7.29 18.17
C GLU A 61 0.70 8.59 17.84
N LEU A 62 1.17 8.70 16.60
CA LEU A 62 1.80 9.91 16.11
C LEU A 62 0.80 10.72 15.26
N ASN A 63 0.44 11.89 15.79
CA ASN A 63 -0.37 12.85 15.05
C ASN A 63 0.53 13.67 14.11
N THR A 64 0.97 13.04 13.03
CA THR A 64 1.74 13.67 11.95
C THR A 64 0.92 13.59 10.64
N PRO A 65 1.00 14.60 9.76
CA PRO A 65 0.27 14.57 8.48
C PRO A 65 0.64 13.36 7.62
N PHE A 66 1.91 12.98 7.62
CA PHE A 66 2.43 11.87 6.82
C PHE A 66 3.32 10.97 7.68
N TYR A 67 3.23 9.68 7.44
CA TYR A 67 4.01 8.66 8.14
C TYR A 67 4.44 7.56 7.19
N GLY A 68 5.73 7.25 7.15
CA GLY A 68 6.27 6.20 6.29
C GLY A 68 6.17 4.82 6.95
N VAL A 69 5.86 3.80 6.17
CA VAL A 69 5.86 2.40 6.61
C VAL A 69 6.57 1.53 5.60
N ILE A 70 7.55 0.77 6.05
CA ILE A 70 8.21 -0.27 5.27
C ILE A 70 8.23 -1.58 6.04
N VAL A 71 7.96 -2.68 5.34
CA VAL A 71 8.01 -4.04 5.88
C VAL A 71 9.11 -4.80 5.15
N GLU A 72 10.22 -5.08 5.83
CA GLU A 72 11.34 -5.83 5.25
C GLU A 72 11.94 -6.78 6.29
N THR A 73 11.88 -8.08 6.03
CA THR A 73 12.38 -9.11 6.94
C THR A 73 13.75 -9.68 6.52
N ARG A 74 14.22 -9.30 5.35
CA ARG A 74 15.50 -9.79 4.79
C ARG A 74 16.62 -8.78 5.06
N LYS A 75 17.86 -9.25 5.05
CA LYS A 75 19.06 -8.41 4.97
C LYS A 75 19.20 -7.85 3.55
N HIS A 76 18.32 -6.91 3.17
CA HIS A 76 18.23 -6.40 1.81
C HIS A 76 19.18 -5.23 1.59
N ARG A 77 20.07 -5.34 0.58
CA ARG A 77 21.14 -4.35 0.32
C ARG A 77 20.64 -2.92 0.05
N ALA A 78 19.43 -2.76 -0.52
CA ALA A 78 18.88 -1.44 -0.81
C ALA A 78 18.11 -0.82 0.37
N LEU A 79 17.93 -1.54 1.50
CA LEU A 79 17.10 -1.10 2.61
C LEU A 79 17.58 0.24 3.18
N GLU A 80 18.88 0.37 3.42
CA GLU A 80 19.48 1.61 3.94
C GLU A 80 19.25 2.78 3.00
N GLN A 81 19.55 2.60 1.72
CA GLN A 81 19.40 3.67 0.72
C GLN A 81 17.93 4.13 0.63
N VAL A 82 16.99 3.19 0.57
CA VAL A 82 15.57 3.51 0.41
C VAL A 82 15.03 4.23 1.65
N VAL A 83 15.32 3.72 2.85
CA VAL A 83 14.90 4.35 4.11
C VAL A 83 15.50 5.75 4.24
N SER A 84 16.82 5.90 4.02
CA SER A 84 17.49 7.19 4.11
C SER A 84 16.96 8.20 3.06
N THR A 85 16.66 7.74 1.85
CA THR A 85 16.08 8.60 0.81
C THR A 85 14.70 9.11 1.23
N VAL A 86 13.83 8.26 1.78
CA VAL A 86 12.50 8.67 2.26
C VAL A 86 12.62 9.67 3.41
N VAL A 87 13.48 9.40 4.42
CA VAL A 87 13.71 10.33 5.53
C VAL A 87 14.22 11.68 5.03
N ASN A 88 15.25 11.66 4.19
CA ASN A 88 15.94 12.88 3.78
C ASN A 88 15.18 13.70 2.72
N THR A 89 14.44 13.03 1.82
CA THR A 89 13.73 13.71 0.73
C THR A 89 12.32 14.13 1.14
N LEU A 90 11.62 13.30 1.87
CA LEU A 90 10.22 13.57 2.26
C LEU A 90 10.09 14.17 3.66
N GLY A 91 11.11 14.06 4.50
CA GLY A 91 11.14 14.63 5.86
C GLY A 91 10.07 14.02 6.80
N ILE A 92 9.65 12.78 6.57
CA ILE A 92 8.61 12.11 7.36
C ILE A 92 9.19 11.05 8.29
N PRO A 93 8.61 10.84 9.47
CA PRO A 93 8.98 9.73 10.34
C PRO A 93 8.56 8.40 9.73
N ILE A 94 9.34 7.35 9.98
CA ILE A 94 9.16 6.01 9.40
C ILE A 94 8.99 4.96 10.49
N GLN A 95 8.13 3.98 10.24
CA GLN A 95 8.09 2.71 10.96
C GLN A 95 8.62 1.60 10.08
N LEU A 96 9.69 0.95 10.51
CA LEU A 96 10.27 -0.20 9.85
C LEU A 96 9.89 -1.47 10.61
N PHE A 97 9.02 -2.27 10.00
CA PHE A 97 8.70 -3.61 10.48
C PHE A 97 9.79 -4.57 10.01
N HIS A 98 10.52 -5.14 10.96
CA HIS A 98 11.65 -6.01 10.69
C HIS A 98 11.42 -7.44 11.18
N GLY A 99 12.08 -8.40 10.56
CA GLY A 99 12.03 -9.81 10.97
C GLY A 99 13.02 -10.16 12.08
N ASN A 100 13.05 -11.44 12.46
CA ASN A 100 13.93 -11.94 13.52
C ASN A 100 15.42 -11.86 13.16
N THR A 101 15.76 -11.94 11.86
CA THR A 101 17.15 -12.15 11.42
C THR A 101 17.84 -10.88 10.90
N ASN A 102 17.12 -9.78 10.69
CA ASN A 102 17.70 -8.57 10.06
C ASN A 102 17.84 -7.36 10.99
N LYS A 103 17.45 -7.43 12.26
CA LYS A 103 17.59 -6.31 13.21
C LYS A 103 19.05 -5.86 13.36
N GLU A 104 19.97 -6.82 13.55
CA GLU A 104 21.38 -6.50 13.69
C GLU A 104 21.96 -5.85 12.42
N PHE A 105 21.61 -6.37 11.24
CA PHE A 105 21.95 -5.78 9.95
C PHE A 105 21.47 -4.32 9.83
N ILE A 106 20.23 -4.03 10.27
CA ILE A 106 19.68 -2.69 10.28
C ILE A 106 20.51 -1.78 11.21
N MET A 107 20.81 -2.25 12.43
CA MET A 107 21.55 -1.46 13.42
C MET A 107 23.04 -1.30 13.10
N GLN A 108 23.60 -2.11 12.21
CA GLN A 108 24.96 -1.96 11.68
C GLN A 108 25.03 -1.08 10.41
N SER A 109 23.88 -0.66 9.87
CA SER A 109 23.78 0.20 8.68
C SER A 109 23.58 1.67 9.06
N GLY A 110 23.60 2.57 8.08
CA GLY A 110 23.29 4.00 8.28
C GLY A 110 21.87 4.26 8.81
N ILE A 111 20.96 3.26 8.75
CA ILE A 111 19.63 3.36 9.37
C ILE A 111 19.73 3.57 10.89
N ALA A 112 20.77 3.07 11.54
CA ALA A 112 20.97 3.25 12.99
C ALA A 112 20.99 4.74 13.38
N THR A 113 21.55 5.63 12.56
CA THR A 113 21.53 7.07 12.79
C THR A 113 20.10 7.62 12.83
N HIS A 114 19.25 7.16 11.91
CA HIS A 114 17.84 7.56 11.85
C HIS A 114 17.01 6.96 13.01
N VAL A 115 17.36 5.75 13.47
CA VAL A 115 16.76 5.15 14.68
C VAL A 115 17.12 5.96 15.91
N ASN A 116 18.40 6.29 16.08
CA ASN A 116 18.90 7.05 17.25
C ASN A 116 18.35 8.49 17.29
N SER A 117 18.06 9.10 16.15
CA SER A 117 17.41 10.41 16.07
C SER A 117 15.89 10.37 16.27
N GLY A 118 15.28 9.19 16.32
CA GLY A 118 13.83 9.01 16.39
C GLY A 118 13.09 9.16 15.04
N ALA A 119 13.80 9.40 13.94
CA ALA A 119 13.20 9.49 12.60
C ALA A 119 12.70 8.11 12.11
N VAL A 120 13.30 7.02 12.59
CA VAL A 120 12.89 5.65 12.27
C VAL A 120 12.58 4.88 13.55
N ALA A 121 11.36 4.36 13.65
CA ALA A 121 10.95 3.44 14.71
C ALA A 121 11.03 2.00 14.20
N LEU A 122 11.68 1.11 14.97
CA LEU A 122 11.75 -0.32 14.66
C LEU A 122 10.59 -1.06 15.33
N THR A 123 9.90 -1.89 14.57
CA THR A 123 8.83 -2.77 15.07
C THR A 123 9.16 -4.22 14.72
N PRO A 124 9.39 -5.09 15.71
CA PRO A 124 9.73 -6.48 15.45
C PRO A 124 8.50 -7.27 14.99
N MET A 125 8.73 -8.16 14.03
CA MET A 125 7.80 -9.20 13.62
C MET A 125 8.42 -10.57 13.87
N ASN A 126 7.69 -11.48 14.49
CA ASN A 126 8.16 -12.86 14.73
C ASN A 126 8.07 -13.69 13.45
N THR A 127 8.88 -13.34 12.46
CA THR A 127 9.01 -14.05 11.19
C THR A 127 10.37 -13.80 10.57
N GLU A 128 10.86 -14.75 9.79
CA GLU A 128 12.14 -14.62 9.07
C GLU A 128 11.94 -14.19 7.62
N LYS A 129 10.85 -14.63 7.01
CA LYS A 129 10.60 -14.41 5.57
C LYS A 129 9.14 -14.09 5.32
N LEU A 130 8.92 -13.12 4.43
CA LEU A 130 7.62 -12.80 3.87
C LEU A 130 7.63 -13.13 2.37
N ASN A 131 6.75 -14.04 1.96
CA ASN A 131 6.40 -14.20 0.55
C ASN A 131 5.24 -13.27 0.18
N ALA A 132 4.89 -13.21 -1.10
CA ALA A 132 3.83 -12.32 -1.58
C ALA A 132 2.47 -12.58 -0.91
N ARG A 133 2.12 -13.85 -0.61
CA ARG A 133 0.89 -14.20 0.10
C ARG A 133 0.87 -13.60 1.49
N TYR A 134 1.92 -13.80 2.27
CA TYR A 134 1.99 -13.31 3.66
C TYR A 134 2.11 -11.78 3.73
N TYR A 135 2.80 -11.16 2.76
CA TYR A 135 2.83 -9.69 2.64
C TYR A 135 1.42 -9.12 2.39
N ASN A 136 0.68 -9.70 1.44
CA ASN A 136 -0.72 -9.32 1.21
C ASN A 136 -1.60 -9.58 2.45
N SER A 137 -1.43 -10.74 3.11
CA SER A 137 -2.17 -11.09 4.33
C SER A 137 -1.93 -10.08 5.44
N LEU A 138 -0.70 -9.60 5.59
CA LEU A 138 -0.33 -8.59 6.57
C LEU A 138 -1.10 -7.28 6.32
N LEU A 139 -1.01 -6.74 5.10
CA LEU A 139 -1.64 -5.46 4.75
C LEU A 139 -3.17 -5.54 4.69
N LEU A 140 -3.73 -6.72 4.44
CA LEU A 140 -5.18 -6.98 4.47
C LEU A 140 -5.72 -7.27 5.89
N SER A 141 -4.90 -7.15 6.92
CA SER A 141 -5.29 -7.38 8.32
C SER A 141 -5.47 -6.07 9.08
N ALA A 142 -6.60 -5.92 9.76
CA ALA A 142 -6.83 -4.80 10.67
C ALA A 142 -5.76 -4.73 11.79
N ASP A 143 -5.29 -5.89 12.28
CA ASP A 143 -4.25 -5.98 13.31
C ASP A 143 -2.95 -5.28 12.87
N PHE A 144 -2.58 -5.38 11.58
CA PHE A 144 -1.42 -4.66 11.06
C PHE A 144 -1.61 -3.14 11.12
N TRP A 145 -2.75 -2.65 10.66
CA TRP A 145 -3.03 -1.22 10.64
C TRP A 145 -3.17 -0.64 12.06
N GLN A 146 -3.61 -1.44 13.03
CA GLN A 146 -3.57 -1.05 14.44
C GLN A 146 -2.13 -0.94 14.98
N ALA A 147 -1.19 -1.71 14.47
CA ALA A 147 0.21 -1.64 14.85
C ALA A 147 0.97 -0.47 14.16
N VAL A 148 0.41 0.14 13.12
CA VAL A 148 0.96 1.34 12.48
C VAL A 148 0.76 2.54 13.39
N ARG A 149 1.82 3.32 13.64
CA ARG A 149 1.81 4.47 14.57
C ARG A 149 1.17 5.73 13.94
N GLY A 150 1.34 5.94 12.66
CA GLY A 150 0.74 7.08 11.93
C GLY A 150 -0.75 6.88 11.70
N ARG A 151 -1.58 7.87 12.05
CA ARG A 151 -3.05 7.78 11.99
C ARG A 151 -3.70 8.69 10.93
N ASN A 152 -2.90 9.31 10.07
CA ASN A 152 -3.38 10.21 9.03
C ASN A 152 -3.07 9.65 7.64
N LYS A 153 -2.10 10.17 6.92
CA LYS A 153 -1.66 9.64 5.62
C LYS A 153 -0.45 8.74 5.80
N VAL A 154 -0.56 7.49 5.40
CA VAL A 154 0.50 6.47 5.52
C VAL A 154 1.10 6.19 4.15
N LEU A 155 2.38 6.48 3.99
CA LEU A 155 3.18 6.10 2.82
C LEU A 155 3.71 4.69 3.01
N ILE A 156 3.15 3.72 2.30
CA ILE A 156 3.74 2.38 2.17
C ILE A 156 4.79 2.44 1.08
N PHE A 157 6.00 1.94 1.36
CA PHE A 157 7.06 1.84 0.36
C PHE A 157 7.87 0.54 0.54
N GLN A 158 8.50 0.09 -0.53
CA GLN A 158 9.27 -1.17 -0.59
C GLN A 158 10.73 -0.89 -0.96
N THR A 159 11.59 -1.91 -0.82
CA THR A 159 13.03 -1.80 -1.11
C THR A 159 13.37 -1.59 -2.60
N ASP A 160 12.40 -1.71 -3.48
CA ASP A 160 12.49 -1.40 -4.91
C ASP A 160 11.79 -0.08 -5.29
N SER A 161 11.58 0.78 -4.29
CA SER A 161 11.07 2.16 -4.45
C SER A 161 12.21 3.18 -4.39
N ILE A 162 11.99 4.33 -4.99
CA ILE A 162 12.90 5.49 -4.89
C ILE A 162 12.09 6.79 -4.85
N CYS A 163 12.53 7.76 -4.06
CA CYS A 163 12.00 9.13 -4.09
C CYS A 163 12.87 10.00 -5.01
N CYS A 164 12.23 10.86 -5.79
CA CYS A 164 12.91 11.78 -6.69
C CYS A 164 13.18 13.12 -5.97
N SER A 165 14.45 13.40 -5.66
CA SER A 165 14.85 14.65 -4.99
C SER A 165 14.57 15.92 -5.82
N ASN A 166 14.47 15.78 -7.15
CA ASN A 166 14.17 16.88 -8.07
C ASN A 166 12.70 16.94 -8.49
N SER A 167 11.82 16.23 -7.80
CA SER A 167 10.38 16.28 -8.08
C SER A 167 9.84 17.68 -7.74
N PRO A 168 8.93 18.25 -8.56
CA PRO A 168 8.19 19.45 -8.19
C PRO A 168 7.05 19.15 -7.21
N TYR A 169 6.78 17.87 -6.95
CA TYR A 169 5.68 17.41 -6.10
C TYR A 169 6.17 17.05 -4.71
N THR A 170 5.29 17.25 -3.73
CA THR A 170 5.42 16.84 -2.34
C THR A 170 4.30 15.86 -1.98
N LEU A 171 4.34 15.23 -0.81
CA LEU A 171 3.23 14.38 -0.34
C LEU A 171 1.93 15.18 -0.14
N ALA A 172 2.03 16.48 0.17
CA ALA A 172 0.88 17.35 0.35
C ALA A 172 0.04 17.49 -0.92
N ASP A 173 0.67 17.47 -2.10
CA ASP A 173 -0.02 17.56 -3.40
C ASP A 173 -0.93 16.34 -3.67
N PHE A 174 -0.76 15.26 -2.90
CA PHE A 174 -1.53 14.01 -3.02
C PHE A 174 -2.39 13.71 -1.78
N SER A 175 -2.42 14.61 -0.80
CA SER A 175 -3.12 14.42 0.47
C SER A 175 -4.63 14.30 0.34
N GLN A 176 -5.21 14.80 -0.76
CA GLN A 176 -6.63 14.71 -1.06
C GLN A 176 -7.11 13.30 -1.41
N PHE A 177 -6.21 12.37 -1.76
CA PHE A 177 -6.59 11.00 -2.08
C PHE A 177 -6.67 10.12 -0.83
N ASP A 178 -7.65 9.22 -0.79
CA ASP A 178 -7.71 8.16 0.21
C ASP A 178 -6.80 7.01 -0.16
N TYR A 179 -6.58 6.81 -1.47
CA TYR A 179 -5.60 5.88 -2.01
C TYR A 179 -4.98 6.42 -3.30
N ILE A 180 -3.64 6.44 -3.33
CA ILE A 180 -2.85 6.66 -4.54
C ILE A 180 -1.60 5.79 -4.47
N GLY A 181 -1.28 5.11 -5.56
CA GLY A 181 -0.09 4.26 -5.69
C GLY A 181 0.67 4.51 -6.97
N SER A 182 1.69 3.69 -7.24
CA SER A 182 2.46 3.78 -8.49
C SER A 182 1.60 3.39 -9.68
N SER A 183 1.70 4.15 -10.78
CA SER A 183 0.91 3.90 -12.00
C SER A 183 1.08 2.47 -12.51
N TRP A 184 -0.02 1.78 -12.78
CA TRP A 184 0.00 0.41 -13.27
C TRP A 184 -0.53 0.27 -14.69
N LYS A 185 -0.34 -0.89 -15.31
CA LYS A 185 -0.91 -1.18 -16.64
C LYS A 185 -2.43 -1.28 -16.55
N ARG A 186 -3.13 -0.78 -17.61
CA ARG A 186 -4.60 -0.76 -17.68
C ARG A 186 -5.30 -2.12 -17.52
N LYS A 187 -4.62 -3.24 -17.80
CA LYS A 187 -5.20 -4.59 -17.65
C LYS A 187 -4.55 -5.28 -16.46
N ARG A 188 -5.34 -5.59 -15.46
CA ARG A 188 -4.94 -6.38 -14.32
C ARG A 188 -5.24 -7.87 -14.53
N PRO A 189 -4.47 -8.77 -13.88
CA PRO A 189 -4.77 -10.22 -13.93
C PRO A 189 -6.17 -10.58 -13.46
N SER A 190 -6.77 -9.76 -12.56
CA SER A 190 -8.14 -9.92 -12.08
C SER A 190 -9.22 -9.57 -13.10
N GLY A 191 -8.87 -9.03 -14.29
CA GLY A 191 -9.84 -8.54 -15.28
C GLY A 191 -10.57 -7.25 -14.88
N LEU A 192 -10.39 -6.77 -13.64
CA LEU A 192 -11.02 -5.55 -13.15
C LEU A 192 -10.23 -4.32 -13.59
N ASN A 193 -10.91 -3.31 -14.11
CA ASN A 193 -10.32 -2.00 -14.38
C ASN A 193 -10.41 -1.16 -13.10
N ILE A 194 -9.34 -1.20 -12.30
CA ILE A 194 -9.25 -0.52 -11.01
C ILE A 194 -8.26 0.63 -11.13
N ASP A 195 -8.66 1.81 -10.68
CA ASP A 195 -7.77 2.97 -10.51
C ASP A 195 -6.88 2.84 -9.26
N GLY A 196 -6.08 3.82 -8.94
CA GLY A 196 -5.32 3.93 -7.70
C GLY A 196 -3.85 3.61 -7.78
N GLY A 197 -3.45 2.59 -8.51
CA GLY A 197 -2.04 2.23 -8.67
C GLY A 197 -1.52 1.17 -7.69
N CYS A 198 -0.29 0.71 -7.93
CA CYS A 198 0.38 -0.36 -7.19
C CYS A 198 0.77 0.05 -5.77
N GLY A 199 0.61 -0.87 -4.81
CA GLY A 199 0.82 -0.64 -3.39
C GLY A 199 2.27 -0.49 -2.93
N GLY A 200 3.25 -0.87 -3.74
CA GLY A 200 4.65 -0.89 -3.32
C GLY A 200 5.30 0.50 -3.14
N PHE A 201 4.68 1.55 -3.69
CA PHE A 201 4.86 2.95 -3.29
C PHE A 201 3.50 3.60 -3.37
N SER A 202 2.81 3.72 -2.21
CA SER A 202 1.42 4.19 -2.15
C SER A 202 1.15 5.03 -0.91
N LEU A 203 0.36 6.08 -1.07
CA LEU A 203 -0.13 6.92 0.03
C LEU A 203 -1.60 6.56 0.33
N ARG A 204 -1.92 6.32 1.58
CA ARG A 204 -3.23 5.81 2.03
C ARG A 204 -3.74 6.62 3.21
N ALA A 205 -5.02 6.97 3.21
CA ALA A 205 -5.69 7.47 4.40
C ALA A 205 -5.88 6.32 5.39
N TRP A 206 -5.28 6.43 6.58
CA TRP A 206 -5.35 5.37 7.59
C TRP A 206 -6.78 5.03 8.00
N GLN A 207 -7.60 6.06 8.26
CA GLN A 207 -8.99 5.88 8.66
C GLN A 207 -9.80 5.14 7.59
N GLU A 208 -9.65 5.54 6.32
CA GLU A 208 -10.35 4.89 5.21
C GLU A 208 -9.86 3.46 4.97
N THR A 209 -8.57 3.20 5.18
CA THR A 209 -8.00 1.85 5.13
C THR A 209 -8.62 0.93 6.17
N VAL A 210 -8.71 1.37 7.42
CA VAL A 210 -9.32 0.60 8.51
C VAL A 210 -10.83 0.44 8.28
N ARG A 211 -11.51 1.52 7.86
CA ARG A 211 -12.95 1.48 7.52
C ARG A 211 -13.22 0.47 6.41
N CYS A 212 -12.39 0.44 5.38
CA CYS A 212 -12.50 -0.51 4.27
C CYS A 212 -12.42 -1.96 4.77
N LEU A 213 -11.44 -2.28 5.62
CA LEU A 213 -11.27 -3.63 6.19
C LEU A 213 -12.41 -4.03 7.14
N SER A 214 -13.03 -3.08 7.82
CA SER A 214 -14.17 -3.35 8.70
C SER A 214 -15.46 -3.56 7.92
N HIS A 215 -15.60 -2.97 6.73
CA HIS A 215 -16.81 -3.03 5.92
C HIS A 215 -16.81 -4.19 4.92
N TYR A 216 -15.65 -4.49 4.30
CA TYR A 216 -15.50 -5.55 3.31
C TYR A 216 -14.48 -6.58 3.78
N SER A 217 -14.88 -7.83 3.91
CA SER A 217 -13.94 -8.91 4.25
C SER A 217 -12.99 -9.21 3.08
N PRO A 218 -11.67 -9.20 3.28
CA PRO A 218 -10.72 -9.55 2.22
C PRO A 218 -10.53 -11.07 2.03
N THR A 219 -11.29 -11.93 2.73
CA THR A 219 -11.09 -13.40 2.77
C THR A 219 -11.03 -14.05 1.39
N TYR A 220 -11.86 -13.58 0.46
CA TYR A 220 -11.91 -14.15 -0.90
C TYR A 220 -11.42 -13.18 -1.97
N TRP A 221 -10.73 -12.10 -1.57
CA TRP A 221 -10.20 -11.16 -2.54
C TRP A 221 -9.19 -11.85 -3.46
N PRO A 222 -9.38 -11.83 -4.79
CA PRO A 222 -8.55 -12.60 -5.71
C PRO A 222 -7.23 -11.95 -6.09
N GLY A 223 -7.07 -10.66 -5.81
CA GLY A 223 -5.92 -9.85 -6.23
C GLY A 223 -4.90 -9.56 -5.13
N GLY A 224 -4.05 -8.57 -5.37
CA GLY A 224 -3.17 -7.97 -4.38
C GLY A 224 -3.92 -7.03 -3.45
N GLU A 225 -3.30 -6.68 -2.33
CA GLU A 225 -3.84 -5.78 -1.33
C GLU A 225 -4.11 -4.36 -1.89
N ASP A 226 -3.28 -3.93 -2.84
CA ASP A 226 -3.40 -2.68 -3.56
C ASP A 226 -4.73 -2.58 -4.34
N GLY A 227 -5.06 -3.61 -5.08
CA GLY A 227 -6.33 -3.72 -5.77
C GLY A 227 -7.52 -3.79 -4.83
N TYR A 228 -7.38 -4.48 -3.68
CA TYR A 228 -8.42 -4.53 -2.66
C TYR A 228 -8.77 -3.12 -2.16
N PHE A 229 -7.78 -2.37 -1.71
CA PHE A 229 -8.03 -1.04 -1.15
C PHE A 229 -8.54 -0.06 -2.21
N ALA A 230 -7.90 -0.02 -3.38
CA ALA A 230 -8.33 0.87 -4.46
C ALA A 230 -9.78 0.61 -4.87
N PHE A 231 -10.17 -0.66 -5.04
CA PHE A 231 -11.51 -1.05 -5.44
C PHE A 231 -12.56 -0.73 -4.36
N HIS A 232 -12.35 -1.20 -3.14
CA HIS A 232 -13.35 -1.05 -2.08
C HIS A 232 -13.45 0.39 -1.56
N MET A 233 -12.36 1.15 -1.55
CA MET A 233 -12.43 2.58 -1.22
C MET A 233 -13.27 3.35 -2.26
N GLN A 234 -13.14 3.02 -3.56
CA GLN A 234 -14.04 3.59 -4.58
C GLN A 234 -15.50 3.24 -4.32
N LEU A 235 -15.81 1.99 -3.96
CA LEU A 235 -17.18 1.57 -3.62
C LEU A 235 -17.76 2.36 -2.44
N MET A 236 -16.92 2.72 -1.48
CA MET A 236 -17.31 3.52 -0.31
C MET A 236 -17.38 5.02 -0.58
N GLY A 237 -17.23 5.46 -1.83
CA GLY A 237 -17.20 6.87 -2.21
C GLY A 237 -15.89 7.58 -1.87
N GLY A 238 -14.85 6.83 -1.52
CA GLY A 238 -13.51 7.36 -1.26
C GLY A 238 -12.83 7.87 -2.52
N ARG A 239 -11.90 8.78 -2.34
CA ARG A 239 -11.16 9.43 -3.43
C ARG A 239 -9.92 8.64 -3.79
N VAL A 240 -10.03 7.84 -4.84
CA VAL A 240 -8.94 7.03 -5.39
C VAL A 240 -8.39 7.71 -6.65
N ALA A 241 -7.06 7.82 -6.74
CA ALA A 241 -6.41 8.52 -7.84
C ALA A 241 -6.60 7.81 -9.18
N SER A 242 -6.85 8.58 -10.23
CA SER A 242 -6.79 8.10 -11.61
C SER A 242 -5.36 7.63 -11.98
N ASN A 243 -5.22 6.88 -13.05
CA ASN A 243 -3.89 6.43 -13.51
C ASN A 243 -2.99 7.62 -13.92
N GLU A 244 -3.55 8.74 -14.39
CA GLU A 244 -2.80 9.95 -14.70
C GLU A 244 -2.25 10.60 -13.42
N GLU A 245 -3.07 10.76 -12.38
CA GLU A 245 -2.66 11.28 -11.08
C GLU A 245 -1.62 10.37 -10.44
N ALA A 246 -1.84 9.05 -10.47
CA ALA A 246 -0.90 8.04 -10.00
C ALA A 246 0.47 8.15 -10.68
N SER A 247 0.52 8.49 -11.97
CA SER A 247 1.78 8.66 -12.71
C SER A 247 2.62 9.86 -12.22
N ARG A 248 1.97 10.92 -11.72
CA ARG A 248 2.66 12.07 -11.10
C ARG A 248 3.19 11.73 -9.71
N PHE A 249 2.46 10.88 -9.00
CA PHE A 249 2.87 10.40 -7.69
C PHE A 249 4.05 9.42 -7.80
N SER A 250 3.92 8.36 -8.61
CA SER A 250 5.00 7.38 -8.75
C SER A 250 4.95 6.66 -10.10
N SER A 251 6.07 6.68 -10.79
CA SER A 251 6.28 5.92 -12.02
C SER A 251 6.49 4.43 -11.73
N GLN A 252 5.89 3.55 -12.54
CA GLN A 252 6.14 2.11 -12.49
C GLN A 252 6.09 1.49 -13.87
N CYS A 253 4.90 1.30 -14.46
CA CYS A 253 4.74 0.69 -15.77
C CYS A 253 4.93 1.68 -16.92
N SER A 254 4.81 2.96 -16.64
CA SER A 254 5.11 4.06 -17.54
C SER A 254 5.95 5.10 -16.82
N PHE A 255 6.93 5.63 -17.51
CA PHE A 255 7.76 6.71 -17.00
C PHE A 255 7.01 8.03 -17.05
N LYS A 256 7.07 8.77 -15.96
CA LYS A 256 6.67 10.18 -15.89
C LYS A 256 7.83 10.98 -15.35
N ALA A 257 8.39 11.84 -16.18
CA ALA A 257 9.49 12.71 -15.76
C ALA A 257 9.10 13.50 -14.50
N ARG A 258 10.01 13.49 -13.50
CA ARG A 258 9.87 14.24 -12.25
C ARG A 258 8.64 13.83 -11.41
N SER A 259 8.13 12.58 -11.51
CA SER A 259 7.19 12.05 -10.50
C SER A 259 7.80 12.13 -9.10
N LEU A 260 6.97 12.14 -8.04
CA LEU A 260 7.46 12.18 -6.65
C LEU A 260 8.33 10.96 -6.32
N GLY A 261 7.99 9.81 -6.87
CA GLY A 261 8.77 8.59 -6.70
C GLY A 261 8.67 7.64 -7.89
N ALA A 262 9.34 6.51 -7.76
CA ALA A 262 9.23 5.40 -8.69
C ALA A 262 9.28 4.07 -7.92
N HIS A 263 8.59 3.06 -8.47
CA HIS A 263 8.56 1.71 -7.92
C HIS A 263 8.78 0.71 -9.04
N ARG A 264 9.57 -0.35 -8.77
CA ARG A 264 9.85 -1.45 -9.72
C ARG A 264 10.24 -0.96 -11.12
N VAL A 265 11.20 -0.05 -11.18
CA VAL A 265 11.69 0.57 -12.43
C VAL A 265 12.09 -0.46 -13.51
N THR A 266 12.38 -1.69 -13.12
CA THR A 266 12.67 -2.79 -14.03
C THR A 266 11.47 -3.20 -14.91
N GLU A 267 10.26 -2.84 -14.51
CA GLU A 267 9.02 -3.07 -15.29
C GLU A 267 8.83 -2.02 -16.39
N MET A 268 9.57 -0.91 -16.35
CA MET A 268 9.57 0.11 -17.39
C MET A 268 10.27 -0.40 -18.65
N SER A 269 9.91 0.16 -19.80
CA SER A 269 10.62 -0.10 -21.06
C SER A 269 12.09 0.32 -20.93
N ARG A 270 12.97 -0.20 -21.81
CA ARG A 270 14.38 0.18 -21.82
C ARG A 270 14.56 1.67 -22.12
N HIS A 271 13.69 2.23 -22.97
CA HIS A 271 13.68 3.66 -23.29
C HIS A 271 13.33 4.49 -22.05
N ASP A 272 12.25 4.15 -21.35
CA ASP A 272 11.81 4.85 -20.16
C ASP A 272 12.81 4.81 -19.00
N ARG A 273 13.63 3.75 -18.92
CA ARG A 273 14.66 3.60 -17.87
C ARG A 273 15.88 4.50 -18.08
N ASN A 274 16.09 4.98 -19.29
CA ASN A 274 17.23 5.84 -19.67
C ASN A 274 16.85 7.32 -19.73
N ALA A 275 15.58 7.67 -19.54
CA ALA A 275 15.06 9.03 -19.52
C ALA A 275 15.06 9.62 -18.10
#